data_276a04405a3aaf37bcebb13f88703723
#
_entry.id   276a04405a3aaf37bcebb13f88703723
#
_cell.length_a   1.000
_cell.length_b   1.000
_cell.length_c   1.000
_cell.angle_alpha   90.00
_cell.angle_beta   90.00
_cell.angle_gamma   90.00
#
_symmetry.space_group_name_H-M   'P 1'
#
loop_
_entity.id
_entity.type
_entity.pdbx_description
1 polymer ?
#
loop_
_entity_poly.entity_id
_entity_poly.type
_entity_poly.pdbx_seq_one_letter_code
_entity_poly.pdbx_strand_id
1 'polypeptide(L)'
;RIAVHPVDAAHHGSRLAGMPSGGPVRLRQVLLEDHLGGKASVGGVRHFIADDLARDIAHLLASSATFEGRPLRARDIAVLAHRGEDLVDAQRALARVGITAVSGGGASVLTSAAAHDWLALLEAMAAPHRSLLTRGAALTDLLGHSATELDQAGEEFDDLLAQRCRDLAGTYSRQGVAAVLEVLTTEGLPERVLRLVGGERTMTDLRHVAEVLHEAAQRDGLGLNALLE
;
A
#
# COMPACT_ATOMS: atom_id res chain seq x y z
N ARG A 1 15.34 -8.89 35.48
CA ARG A 1 15.28 -7.46 35.77
C ARG A 1 15.40 -6.72 34.43
N ILE A 2 14.42 -5.92 34.10
CA ILE A 2 14.46 -5.04 32.94
C ILE A 2 15.28 -3.82 33.33
N ALA A 3 16.39 -3.56 32.62
CA ALA A 3 17.18 -2.34 32.84
C ALA A 3 16.43 -1.17 32.18
N VAL A 4 16.09 -0.16 32.97
CA VAL A 4 15.50 1.07 32.47
C VAL A 4 16.64 2.07 32.26
N HIS A 5 16.84 2.49 31.00
CA HIS A 5 17.79 3.56 30.69
C HIS A 5 17.04 4.91 30.77
N PRO A 6 17.50 5.86 31.59
CA PRO A 6 16.91 7.18 31.63
C PRO A 6 17.10 7.87 30.27
N VAL A 7 16.03 8.47 29.77
CA VAL A 7 16.03 9.23 28.50
C VAL A 7 15.57 10.65 28.82
N ASP A 8 16.34 11.61 28.42
CA ASP A 8 15.96 13.03 28.57
C ASP A 8 14.96 13.42 27.48
N ALA A 9 13.90 14.12 27.87
CA ALA A 9 12.90 14.61 26.92
C ALA A 9 13.48 15.79 26.12
N ALA A 10 13.36 15.70 24.78
CA ALA A 10 13.79 16.77 23.87
C ALA A 10 12.99 18.08 24.07
N HIS A 11 11.80 18.01 24.65
CA HIS A 11 10.93 19.14 24.92
C HIS A 11 10.49 19.12 26.39
N HIS A 12 10.60 20.25 27.05
CA HIS A 12 10.09 20.47 28.40
C HIS A 12 8.62 20.97 28.32
N GLY A 13 7.72 20.28 28.99
CA GLY A 13 6.28 20.61 29.03
C GLY A 13 5.41 19.90 27.99
N SER A 14 4.09 19.99 28.16
CA SER A 14 3.11 19.38 27.25
C SER A 14 2.88 20.26 26.04
N ARG A 15 3.08 19.73 24.85
CA ARG A 15 2.74 20.37 23.57
C ARG A 15 1.27 20.20 23.20
N LEU A 16 0.57 19.26 23.85
CA LEU A 16 -0.83 18.94 23.65
C LEU A 16 -1.63 19.45 24.83
N ALA A 17 -2.71 20.23 24.57
CA ALA A 17 -3.59 20.80 25.58
C ALA A 17 -5.06 20.63 25.17
N GLY A 18 -6.01 20.77 26.12
CA GLY A 18 -7.45 20.72 25.84
C GLY A 18 -7.98 19.35 25.48
N MET A 19 -7.31 18.27 25.86
CA MET A 19 -7.74 16.90 25.60
C MET A 19 -9.02 16.56 26.38
N PRO A 20 -9.93 15.74 25.78
CA PRO A 20 -11.18 15.32 26.44
C PRO A 20 -10.99 14.52 27.72
N SER A 21 -9.84 13.86 27.88
CA SER A 21 -9.49 13.04 29.07
C SER A 21 -8.04 13.32 29.48
N GLY A 22 -7.87 13.58 30.76
CA GLY A 22 -6.68 14.23 31.27
C GLY A 22 -5.50 13.34 31.58
N GLY A 23 -4.52 13.27 30.74
CA GLY A 23 -3.20 12.72 31.01
C GLY A 23 -2.40 12.53 29.73
N PRO A 24 -1.07 12.74 29.75
CA PRO A 24 -0.22 12.57 28.58
C PRO A 24 -0.11 11.09 28.16
N VAL A 25 -0.41 10.15 29.03
CA VAL A 25 -0.41 8.71 28.74
C VAL A 25 -1.76 8.13 29.12
N ARG A 26 -2.38 7.40 28.20
CA ARG A 26 -3.62 6.68 28.41
C ARG A 26 -3.42 5.20 28.10
N LEU A 27 -3.68 4.35 29.09
CA LEU A 27 -3.71 2.91 28.92
C LEU A 27 -5.16 2.48 28.69
N ARG A 28 -5.41 1.74 27.61
CA ARG A 28 -6.73 1.20 27.30
C ARG A 28 -6.70 -0.31 27.53
N GLN A 29 -7.60 -0.79 28.40
CA GLN A 29 -7.74 -2.19 28.70
C GLN A 29 -9.04 -2.70 28.08
N VAL A 30 -8.95 -3.80 27.35
CA VAL A 30 -10.11 -4.50 26.77
C VAL A 30 -10.39 -5.72 27.61
N LEU A 31 -11.58 -5.77 28.21
CA LEU A 31 -12.06 -6.95 28.92
C LEU A 31 -12.79 -7.84 27.91
N LEU A 32 -12.30 -9.06 27.72
CA LEU A 32 -12.81 -10.02 26.74
C LEU A 32 -14.29 -10.36 26.96
N GLU A 33 -14.69 -10.42 28.21
CA GLU A 33 -16.06 -10.76 28.63
C GLU A 33 -17.07 -9.67 28.18
N ASP A 34 -16.69 -8.41 28.27
CA ASP A 34 -17.58 -7.28 28.00
C ASP A 34 -17.70 -6.95 26.50
N HIS A 35 -16.65 -7.22 25.72
CA HIS A 35 -16.55 -6.74 24.34
C HIS A 35 -16.53 -7.82 23.28
N LEU A 36 -16.14 -9.05 23.61
CA LEU A 36 -15.93 -10.14 22.66
C LEU A 36 -16.67 -11.43 23.02
N GLY A 37 -17.65 -11.34 23.94
CA GLY A 37 -18.49 -12.49 24.34
C GLY A 37 -17.70 -13.68 24.93
N GLY A 38 -16.55 -13.41 25.56
CA GLY A 38 -15.71 -14.42 26.20
C GLY A 38 -14.92 -15.31 25.23
N LYS A 39 -15.07 -15.17 23.91
CA LYS A 39 -14.33 -15.92 22.89
C LYS A 39 -13.64 -14.96 21.94
N ALA A 40 -12.37 -14.68 22.18
CA ALA A 40 -11.61 -13.81 21.29
C ALA A 40 -10.64 -14.63 20.44
N SER A 41 -10.74 -14.47 19.13
CA SER A 41 -9.64 -14.80 18.23
C SER A 41 -8.63 -13.64 18.21
N VAL A 42 -7.37 -13.94 17.96
CA VAL A 42 -6.32 -12.90 17.82
C VAL A 42 -6.72 -11.85 16.77
N GLY A 43 -7.29 -12.27 15.64
CA GLY A 43 -7.80 -11.37 14.59
C GLY A 43 -8.94 -10.49 15.11
N GLY A 44 -9.92 -11.04 15.83
CA GLY A 44 -11.03 -10.27 16.40
C GLY A 44 -10.57 -9.20 17.38
N VAL A 45 -9.59 -9.52 18.24
CA VAL A 45 -8.99 -8.53 19.16
C VAL A 45 -8.30 -7.40 18.42
N ARG A 46 -7.54 -7.71 17.35
CA ARG A 46 -6.86 -6.69 16.54
C ARG A 46 -7.84 -5.74 15.86
N HIS A 47 -8.88 -6.27 15.24
CA HIS A 47 -9.92 -5.44 14.62
C HIS A 47 -10.61 -4.54 15.65
N PHE A 48 -10.92 -5.09 16.86
CA PHE A 48 -11.49 -4.30 17.93
C PHE A 48 -10.57 -3.14 18.36
N ILE A 49 -9.26 -3.43 18.53
CA ILE A 49 -8.25 -2.40 18.86
C ILE A 49 -8.18 -1.33 17.77
N ALA A 50 -8.18 -1.72 16.51
CA ALA A 50 -8.14 -0.78 15.39
C ALA A 50 -9.39 0.12 15.34
N ASP A 51 -10.56 -0.45 15.60
CA ASP A 51 -11.82 0.31 15.65
C ASP A 51 -11.88 1.26 16.85
N ASP A 52 -11.39 0.83 17.99
CA ASP A 52 -11.30 1.64 19.19
C ASP A 52 -10.32 2.81 19.00
N LEU A 53 -9.16 2.54 18.43
CA LEU A 53 -8.18 3.56 18.06
C LEU A 53 -8.78 4.60 17.11
N ALA A 54 -9.48 4.16 16.06
CA ALA A 54 -10.07 5.06 15.07
C ALA A 54 -11.13 5.97 15.70
N ARG A 55 -11.98 5.44 16.58
CA ARG A 55 -12.97 6.22 17.33
C ARG A 55 -12.33 7.22 18.29
N ASP A 56 -11.26 6.82 18.98
CA ASP A 56 -10.54 7.71 19.91
C ASP A 56 -9.87 8.86 19.17
N ILE A 57 -9.24 8.60 18.02
CA ILE A 57 -8.64 9.63 17.17
C ILE A 57 -9.73 10.56 16.61
N ALA A 58 -10.85 10.04 16.14
CA ALA A 58 -11.97 10.85 15.65
C ALA A 58 -12.53 11.76 16.75
N HIS A 59 -12.71 11.23 17.96
CA HIS A 59 -13.16 12.01 19.12
C HIS A 59 -12.15 13.10 19.52
N LEU A 60 -10.86 12.77 19.47
CA LEU A 60 -9.79 13.72 19.77
C LEU A 60 -9.74 14.87 18.75
N LEU A 61 -9.87 14.56 17.46
CA LEU A 61 -9.89 15.56 16.38
C LEU A 61 -11.17 16.44 16.40
N ALA A 62 -12.27 15.91 16.87
CA ALA A 62 -13.52 16.67 17.05
C ALA A 62 -13.55 17.53 18.33
N SER A 63 -12.57 17.38 19.22
CA SER A 63 -12.48 18.10 20.48
C SER A 63 -11.82 19.47 20.32
N SER A 64 -11.75 20.23 21.43
CA SER A 64 -10.99 21.49 21.51
C SER A 64 -9.48 21.30 21.70
N ALA A 65 -8.95 20.11 21.44
CA ALA A 65 -7.54 19.81 21.62
C ALA A 65 -6.65 20.67 20.70
N THR A 66 -5.58 21.17 21.27
CA THR A 66 -4.58 21.98 20.56
C THR A 66 -3.21 21.35 20.65
N PHE A 67 -2.45 21.46 19.57
CA PHE A 67 -1.06 21.07 19.49
C PHE A 67 -0.21 22.32 19.21
N GLU A 68 0.72 22.64 20.12
CA GLU A 68 1.53 23.87 20.05
C GLU A 68 0.69 25.15 19.87
N GLY A 69 -0.43 25.23 20.59
CA GLY A 69 -1.33 26.40 20.56
C GLY A 69 -2.24 26.52 19.35
N ARG A 70 -2.21 25.61 18.40
CA ARG A 70 -3.12 25.54 17.23
C ARG A 70 -4.06 24.33 17.31
N PRO A 71 -5.22 24.35 16.66
CA PRO A 71 -6.12 23.20 16.62
C PRO A 71 -5.38 21.93 16.12
N LEU A 72 -5.60 20.83 16.83
CA LEU A 72 -5.02 19.53 16.48
C LEU A 72 -5.54 19.09 15.11
N ARG A 73 -4.66 18.54 14.29
CA ARG A 73 -4.98 18.02 12.96
C ARG A 73 -4.53 16.56 12.84
N ALA A 74 -5.12 15.79 11.92
CA ALA A 74 -4.76 14.39 11.68
C ALA A 74 -3.26 14.21 11.42
N ARG A 75 -2.61 15.13 10.72
CA ARG A 75 -1.16 15.11 10.45
C ARG A 75 -0.27 15.23 11.70
N ASP A 76 -0.82 15.62 12.84
CA ASP A 76 -0.09 15.75 14.09
C ASP A 76 -0.12 14.46 14.93
N ILE A 77 -0.83 13.44 14.44
CA ILE A 77 -1.03 12.17 15.11
C ILE A 77 -0.26 11.08 14.36
N ALA A 78 0.57 10.34 15.08
CA ALA A 78 1.26 9.17 14.56
C ALA A 78 0.73 7.91 15.26
N VAL A 79 0.46 6.87 14.47
CA VAL A 79 0.12 5.54 14.96
C VAL A 79 1.33 4.64 14.77
N LEU A 80 1.81 4.04 15.85
CA LEU A 80 2.91 3.10 15.83
C LEU A 80 2.38 1.70 16.15
N ALA A 81 2.76 0.74 15.35
CA ALA A 81 2.44 -0.67 15.58
C ALA A 81 3.68 -1.54 15.38
N HIS A 82 3.69 -2.69 16.02
CA HIS A 82 4.80 -3.64 15.93
C HIS A 82 4.77 -4.44 14.62
N ARG A 83 3.59 -4.57 14.00
CA ARG A 83 3.36 -5.39 12.78
C ARG A 83 2.71 -4.54 11.71
N GLY A 84 3.11 -4.76 10.45
CA GLY A 84 2.51 -4.06 9.31
C GLY A 84 1.01 -4.32 9.14
N GLU A 85 0.55 -5.53 9.46
CA GLU A 85 -0.87 -5.91 9.42
C GLU A 85 -1.72 -5.05 10.36
N ASP A 86 -1.21 -4.74 11.56
CA ASP A 86 -1.91 -3.91 12.52
C ASP A 86 -2.06 -2.45 12.01
N LEU A 87 -1.09 -1.97 11.22
CA LEU A 87 -1.19 -0.66 10.54
C LEU A 87 -2.24 -0.67 9.43
N VAL A 88 -2.34 -1.77 8.66
CA VAL A 88 -3.37 -1.92 7.62
C VAL A 88 -4.77 -1.92 8.25
N ASP A 89 -4.95 -2.64 9.36
CA ASP A 89 -6.23 -2.67 10.08
C ASP A 89 -6.57 -1.28 10.65
N ALA A 90 -5.58 -0.57 11.22
CA ALA A 90 -5.75 0.80 11.70
C ALA A 90 -6.12 1.77 10.54
N GLN A 91 -5.48 1.67 9.38
CA GLN A 91 -5.82 2.50 8.21
C GLN A 91 -7.26 2.26 7.74
N ARG A 92 -7.68 0.99 7.65
CA ARG A 92 -9.06 0.64 7.28
C ARG A 92 -10.08 1.18 8.28
N ALA A 93 -9.77 1.07 9.59
CA ALA A 93 -10.64 1.58 10.64
C ALA A 93 -10.75 3.11 10.60
N LEU A 94 -9.63 3.83 10.40
CA LEU A 94 -9.60 5.28 10.24
C LEU A 94 -10.38 5.75 9.00
N ALA A 95 -10.22 5.05 7.87
CA ALA A 95 -10.99 5.37 6.65
C ALA A 95 -12.50 5.26 6.87
N ARG A 96 -12.97 4.28 7.66
CA ARG A 96 -14.42 4.13 8.00
C ARG A 96 -14.96 5.31 8.79
N VAL A 97 -14.13 6.01 9.54
CA VAL A 97 -14.53 7.24 10.27
C VAL A 97 -14.14 8.53 9.54
N GLY A 98 -13.78 8.43 8.24
CA GLY A 98 -13.48 9.59 7.39
C GLY A 98 -12.10 10.21 7.60
N ILE A 99 -11.15 9.49 8.23
CA ILE A 99 -9.80 9.98 8.48
C ILE A 99 -8.84 9.27 7.53
N THR A 100 -8.19 10.03 6.66
CA THR A 100 -7.12 9.52 5.79
C THR A 100 -5.83 9.35 6.57
N ALA A 101 -5.28 8.13 6.55
CA ALA A 101 -4.00 7.81 7.16
C ALA A 101 -3.00 7.34 6.11
N VAL A 102 -1.77 7.83 6.20
CA VAL A 102 -0.65 7.44 5.35
C VAL A 102 0.29 6.55 6.15
N SER A 103 0.65 5.39 5.63
CA SER A 103 1.67 4.54 6.24
C SER A 103 3.05 5.10 5.87
N GLY A 104 3.78 5.58 6.87
CA GLY A 104 5.14 6.13 6.72
C GLY A 104 6.26 5.11 6.90
N GLY A 105 5.95 3.87 7.15
CA GLY A 105 6.92 2.81 7.47
C GLY A 105 6.68 1.57 6.65
N GLY A 106 7.52 1.34 5.69
CA GLY A 106 8.15 0.09 5.32
C GLY A 106 7.36 -1.20 5.25
N ALA A 107 6.08 -1.23 4.88
CA ALA A 107 5.66 -2.35 4.05
C ALA A 107 6.42 -2.14 2.73
N SER A 108 7.35 -3.03 2.42
CA SER A 108 8.06 -2.99 1.14
C SER A 108 7.01 -2.80 0.05
N VAL A 109 7.17 -1.78 -0.80
CA VAL A 109 6.27 -1.62 -1.95
C VAL A 109 6.19 -2.90 -2.78
N LEU A 110 7.20 -3.76 -2.66
CA LEU A 110 7.29 -5.09 -3.28
C LEU A 110 6.29 -6.12 -2.71
N THR A 111 5.56 -5.80 -1.64
CA THR A 111 4.44 -6.63 -1.13
C THR A 111 3.06 -6.04 -1.47
N SER A 112 3.02 -4.98 -2.26
CA SER A 112 1.79 -4.33 -2.71
C SER A 112 1.11 -5.07 -3.87
N ALA A 113 -0.17 -4.74 -4.14
CA ALA A 113 -0.85 -5.21 -5.35
C ALA A 113 -0.09 -4.77 -6.62
N ALA A 114 0.43 -3.55 -6.64
CA ALA A 114 1.24 -3.02 -7.73
C ALA A 114 2.49 -3.87 -8.01
N ALA A 115 3.11 -4.45 -6.98
CA ALA A 115 4.25 -5.35 -7.17
C ALA A 115 3.83 -6.67 -7.81
N HIS A 116 2.66 -7.19 -7.46
CA HIS A 116 2.12 -8.39 -8.11
C HIS A 116 1.79 -8.12 -9.58
N ASP A 117 1.26 -6.94 -9.90
CA ASP A 117 1.00 -6.53 -11.28
C ASP A 117 2.29 -6.43 -12.10
N TRP A 118 3.33 -5.81 -11.54
CA TRP A 118 4.65 -5.77 -12.16
C TRP A 118 5.25 -7.16 -12.35
N LEU A 119 5.15 -8.03 -11.35
CA LEU A 119 5.65 -9.40 -11.44
C LEU A 119 4.95 -10.16 -12.58
N ALA A 120 3.61 -10.10 -12.65
CA ALA A 120 2.85 -10.74 -13.71
C ALA A 120 3.24 -10.22 -15.10
N LEU A 121 3.45 -8.90 -15.25
CA LEU A 121 3.90 -8.32 -16.51
C LEU A 121 5.31 -8.77 -16.89
N LEU A 122 6.26 -8.75 -15.95
CA LEU A 122 7.65 -9.17 -16.19
C LEU A 122 7.72 -10.66 -16.54
N GLU A 123 6.96 -11.53 -15.88
CA GLU A 123 6.85 -12.96 -16.21
C GLU A 123 6.30 -13.18 -17.63
N ALA A 124 5.26 -12.43 -18.01
CA ALA A 124 4.71 -12.47 -19.36
C ALA A 124 5.71 -11.96 -20.42
N MET A 125 6.46 -10.92 -20.12
CA MET A 125 7.53 -10.41 -20.98
C MET A 125 8.67 -11.43 -21.14
N ALA A 126 9.02 -12.17 -20.10
CA ALA A 126 10.06 -13.20 -20.12
C ALA A 126 9.62 -14.46 -20.90
N ALA A 127 8.32 -14.78 -20.89
CA ALA A 127 7.79 -15.97 -21.54
C ALA A 127 6.51 -15.68 -22.37
N PRO A 128 6.58 -14.82 -23.39
CA PRO A 128 5.42 -14.33 -24.14
C PRO A 128 4.69 -15.42 -24.94
N HIS A 129 5.29 -16.58 -25.12
CA HIS A 129 4.66 -17.74 -25.74
C HIS A 129 3.71 -18.52 -24.81
N ARG A 130 3.68 -18.18 -23.52
CA ARG A 130 2.83 -18.82 -22.52
C ARG A 130 1.56 -18.00 -22.33
N SER A 131 0.47 -18.39 -23.00
CA SER A 131 -0.82 -17.67 -22.97
C SER A 131 -1.36 -17.45 -21.56
N LEU A 132 -1.11 -18.37 -20.63
CA LEU A 132 -1.51 -18.20 -19.22
C LEU A 132 -0.85 -16.96 -18.58
N LEU A 133 0.43 -16.71 -18.86
CA LEU A 133 1.14 -15.57 -18.31
C LEU A 133 0.71 -14.25 -18.98
N THR A 134 0.58 -14.25 -20.32
CA THR A 134 0.15 -13.05 -21.04
C THR A 134 -1.28 -12.65 -20.71
N ARG A 135 -2.18 -13.62 -20.54
CA ARG A 135 -3.56 -13.39 -20.08
C ARG A 135 -3.58 -12.91 -18.59
N GLY A 136 -2.73 -13.48 -17.74
CA GLY A 136 -2.56 -13.00 -16.35
C GLY A 136 -2.10 -11.55 -16.30
N ALA A 137 -1.11 -11.19 -17.09
CA ALA A 137 -0.63 -9.81 -17.21
C ALA A 137 -1.70 -8.87 -17.77
N ALA A 138 -2.52 -9.33 -18.73
CA ALA A 138 -3.60 -8.54 -19.32
C ALA A 138 -4.63 -8.09 -18.27
N LEU A 139 -4.89 -8.89 -17.23
CA LEU A 139 -5.83 -8.59 -16.13
C LEU A 139 -5.28 -7.59 -15.11
N THR A 140 -4.01 -7.24 -15.17
CA THR A 140 -3.40 -6.28 -14.25
C THR A 140 -3.80 -4.83 -14.56
N ASP A 141 -3.67 -3.96 -13.58
CA ASP A 141 -3.88 -2.51 -13.79
C ASP A 141 -2.93 -1.93 -14.85
N LEU A 142 -1.76 -2.55 -15.05
CA LEU A 142 -0.78 -2.14 -16.06
C LEU A 142 -1.29 -2.27 -17.50
N LEU A 143 -1.99 -3.37 -17.85
CA LEU A 143 -2.55 -3.59 -19.17
C LEU A 143 -4.06 -3.29 -19.23
N GLY A 144 -4.80 -3.52 -18.15
CA GLY A 144 -6.16 -3.04 -17.92
C GLY A 144 -7.27 -3.74 -18.71
N HIS A 145 -7.06 -4.99 -19.12
CA HIS A 145 -8.12 -5.79 -19.73
C HIS A 145 -9.02 -6.43 -18.68
N SER A 146 -10.30 -6.57 -18.99
CA SER A 146 -11.25 -7.25 -18.12
C SER A 146 -11.29 -8.75 -18.36
N ALA A 147 -11.71 -9.51 -17.34
CA ALA A 147 -11.92 -10.96 -17.48
C ALA A 147 -12.95 -11.30 -18.55
N THR A 148 -13.96 -10.45 -18.73
CA THR A 148 -15.00 -10.63 -19.77
C THR A 148 -14.42 -10.47 -21.17
N GLU A 149 -13.52 -9.49 -21.38
CA GLU A 149 -12.84 -9.32 -22.66
C GLU A 149 -11.97 -10.54 -22.98
N LEU A 150 -11.24 -11.06 -21.98
CA LEU A 150 -10.42 -12.25 -22.16
C LEU A 150 -11.24 -13.52 -22.43
N ASP A 151 -12.40 -13.67 -21.81
CA ASP A 151 -13.29 -14.82 -21.99
C ASP A 151 -13.91 -14.83 -23.39
N GLN A 152 -14.23 -13.65 -23.93
CA GLN A 152 -14.81 -13.48 -25.26
C GLN A 152 -13.75 -13.48 -26.38
N ALA A 153 -12.48 -13.33 -26.03
CA ALA A 153 -11.39 -13.22 -26.98
C ALA A 153 -10.93 -14.60 -27.48
N GLY A 154 -10.69 -14.71 -28.78
CA GLY A 154 -10.14 -15.90 -29.43
C GLY A 154 -8.61 -15.93 -29.45
N GLU A 155 -8.07 -16.90 -30.22
CA GLU A 155 -6.61 -17.10 -30.38
C GLU A 155 -5.89 -15.87 -30.93
N GLU A 156 -6.52 -15.10 -31.82
CA GLU A 156 -5.94 -13.84 -32.34
C GLU A 156 -5.59 -12.83 -31.25
N PHE A 157 -6.38 -12.80 -30.18
CA PHE A 157 -6.11 -11.92 -29.04
C PHE A 157 -4.92 -12.40 -28.22
N ASP A 158 -4.75 -13.71 -28.06
CA ASP A 158 -3.56 -14.28 -27.41
C ASP A 158 -2.28 -13.93 -28.19
N ASP A 159 -2.34 -13.95 -29.52
CA ASP A 159 -1.22 -13.55 -30.37
C ASP A 159 -0.90 -12.05 -30.21
N LEU A 160 -1.91 -11.20 -30.12
CA LEU A 160 -1.74 -9.77 -29.84
C LEU A 160 -1.10 -9.54 -28.46
N LEU A 161 -1.56 -10.23 -27.42
CA LEU A 161 -0.98 -10.13 -26.08
C LEU A 161 0.48 -10.61 -26.07
N ALA A 162 0.76 -11.72 -26.74
CA ALA A 162 2.10 -12.25 -26.86
C ALA A 162 3.01 -11.28 -27.62
N GLN A 163 2.54 -10.66 -28.69
CA GLN A 163 3.29 -9.62 -29.41
C GLN A 163 3.53 -8.41 -28.53
N ARG A 164 2.52 -7.96 -27.80
CA ARG A 164 2.64 -6.86 -26.86
C ARG A 164 3.71 -7.10 -25.79
N CYS A 165 3.72 -8.29 -25.20
CA CYS A 165 4.74 -8.66 -24.22
C CYS A 165 6.16 -8.69 -24.84
N ARG A 166 6.31 -9.15 -26.09
CA ARG A 166 7.59 -9.10 -26.83
C ARG A 166 8.07 -7.67 -27.04
N ASP A 167 7.18 -6.76 -27.41
CA ASP A 167 7.52 -5.36 -27.66
C ASP A 167 7.97 -4.65 -26.36
N LEU A 168 7.28 -4.91 -25.26
CA LEU A 168 7.68 -4.41 -23.93
C LEU A 168 9.00 -5.02 -23.47
N ALA A 169 9.24 -6.31 -23.70
CA ALA A 169 10.52 -6.95 -23.43
C ALA A 169 11.66 -6.34 -24.25
N GLY A 170 11.40 -6.02 -25.51
CA GLY A 170 12.35 -5.28 -26.36
C GLY A 170 12.64 -3.88 -25.83
N THR A 171 11.63 -3.18 -25.32
CA THR A 171 11.79 -1.87 -24.66
C THR A 171 12.61 -1.98 -23.39
N TYR A 172 12.30 -2.96 -22.53
CA TYR A 172 13.09 -3.24 -21.33
C TYR A 172 14.57 -3.50 -21.66
N SER A 173 14.84 -4.33 -22.65
CA SER A 173 16.22 -4.69 -23.03
C SER A 173 17.05 -3.49 -23.50
N ARG A 174 16.43 -2.49 -24.09
CA ARG A 174 17.10 -1.27 -24.58
C ARG A 174 17.21 -0.18 -23.53
N GLN A 175 16.19 -0.01 -22.67
CA GLN A 175 16.01 1.21 -21.88
C GLN A 175 15.55 0.93 -20.44
N GLY A 176 15.35 -0.34 -20.06
CA GLY A 176 14.99 -0.74 -18.70
C GLY A 176 13.51 -0.52 -18.32
N VAL A 177 13.21 -0.72 -17.03
CA VAL A 177 11.85 -0.69 -16.47
C VAL A 177 11.18 0.68 -16.65
N ALA A 178 11.93 1.77 -16.47
CA ALA A 178 11.39 3.12 -16.58
C ALA A 178 10.78 3.39 -17.96
N ALA A 179 11.41 2.91 -19.04
CA ALA A 179 10.89 3.05 -20.40
C ALA A 179 9.64 2.19 -20.63
N VAL A 180 9.55 1.01 -20.00
CA VAL A 180 8.31 0.20 -20.03
C VAL A 180 7.17 0.98 -19.40
N LEU A 181 7.37 1.58 -18.22
CA LEU A 181 6.36 2.41 -17.57
C LEU A 181 5.97 3.63 -18.44
N GLU A 182 6.92 4.25 -19.10
CA GLU A 182 6.65 5.40 -19.99
C GLU A 182 5.76 5.00 -21.16
N VAL A 183 6.03 3.87 -21.81
CA VAL A 183 5.18 3.31 -22.87
C VAL A 183 3.76 3.09 -22.36
N LEU A 184 3.59 2.41 -21.21
CA LEU A 184 2.28 2.15 -20.62
C LEU A 184 1.56 3.47 -20.24
N THR A 185 2.30 4.46 -19.77
CA THR A 185 1.77 5.78 -19.42
C THR A 185 1.23 6.50 -20.66
N THR A 186 1.98 6.46 -21.76
CA THR A 186 1.57 7.07 -23.06
C THR A 186 0.32 6.36 -23.63
N GLU A 187 0.10 5.11 -23.28
CA GLU A 187 -1.05 4.31 -23.73
C GLU A 187 -2.26 4.40 -22.77
N GLY A 188 -2.28 5.38 -21.88
CA GLY A 188 -3.44 5.69 -21.05
C GLY A 188 -3.51 4.92 -19.71
N LEU A 189 -2.39 4.42 -19.20
CA LEU A 189 -2.34 3.82 -17.86
C LEU A 189 -2.89 4.80 -16.79
N PRO A 190 -2.48 6.08 -16.73
CA PRO A 190 -2.99 6.99 -15.72
C PRO A 190 -4.50 7.20 -15.80
N GLU A 191 -5.04 7.34 -17.00
CA GLU A 191 -6.47 7.55 -17.23
C GLU A 191 -7.31 6.36 -16.79
N ARG A 192 -6.80 5.14 -16.96
CA ARG A 192 -7.46 3.91 -16.51
C ARG A 192 -7.42 3.79 -15.01
N VAL A 193 -6.23 3.89 -14.42
CA VAL A 193 -6.01 3.65 -12.99
C VAL A 193 -6.68 4.73 -12.14
N LEU A 194 -6.61 6.01 -12.51
CA LEU A 194 -7.19 7.11 -11.73
C LEU A 194 -8.73 7.09 -11.69
N ARG A 195 -9.39 6.34 -12.57
CA ARG A 195 -10.85 6.11 -12.52
C ARG A 195 -11.27 5.09 -11.46
N LEU A 196 -10.34 4.31 -10.95
CA LEU A 196 -10.59 3.28 -9.94
C LEU A 196 -10.69 3.90 -8.54
N VAL A 197 -11.41 3.24 -7.65
CA VAL A 197 -11.42 3.61 -6.23
C VAL A 197 -10.02 3.39 -5.65
N GLY A 198 -9.41 4.45 -5.12
CA GLY A 198 -8.03 4.40 -4.64
C GLY A 198 -6.96 4.51 -5.74
N GLY A 199 -7.34 4.87 -6.95
CA GLY A 199 -6.46 4.91 -8.13
C GLY A 199 -5.23 5.81 -7.97
N GLU A 200 -5.32 6.93 -7.24
CA GLU A 200 -4.15 7.75 -6.93
C GLU A 200 -3.08 6.97 -6.16
N ARG A 201 -3.52 6.15 -5.21
CA ARG A 201 -2.62 5.29 -4.44
C ARG A 201 -2.03 4.21 -5.32
N THR A 202 -2.86 3.52 -6.10
CA THR A 202 -2.41 2.49 -7.04
C THR A 202 -1.39 3.06 -8.03
N MET A 203 -1.64 4.24 -8.61
CA MET A 203 -0.71 4.86 -9.54
C MET A 203 0.63 5.23 -8.88
N THR A 204 0.59 5.70 -7.63
CA THR A 204 1.80 5.99 -6.86
C THR A 204 2.60 4.71 -6.58
N ASP A 205 1.92 3.63 -6.16
CA ASP A 205 2.56 2.36 -5.86
C ASP A 205 3.15 1.72 -7.14
N LEU A 206 2.45 1.78 -8.29
CA LEU A 206 2.97 1.30 -9.60
C LEU A 206 4.26 2.03 -10.02
N ARG A 207 4.31 3.35 -9.85
CA ARG A 207 5.52 4.15 -10.15
C ARG A 207 6.65 3.81 -9.20
N HIS A 208 6.37 3.71 -7.91
CA HIS A 208 7.40 3.40 -6.91
C HIS A 208 7.98 2.00 -7.11
N VAL A 209 7.16 0.98 -7.44
CA VAL A 209 7.67 -0.34 -7.82
C VAL A 209 8.58 -0.25 -9.04
N ALA A 210 8.17 0.49 -10.08
CA ALA A 210 9.00 0.68 -11.27
C ALA A 210 10.35 1.32 -10.95
N GLU A 211 10.38 2.32 -10.07
CA GLU A 211 11.63 2.98 -9.62
C GLU A 211 12.55 1.98 -8.91
N VAL A 212 12.03 1.21 -7.96
CA VAL A 212 12.80 0.20 -7.20
C VAL A 212 13.36 -0.87 -8.15
N LEU A 213 12.53 -1.38 -9.08
CA LEU A 213 12.96 -2.36 -10.07
C LEU A 213 14.01 -1.78 -11.03
N HIS A 214 13.83 -0.51 -11.44
CA HIS A 214 14.79 0.17 -12.32
C HIS A 214 16.13 0.37 -11.64
N GLU A 215 16.15 0.83 -10.39
CA GLU A 215 17.37 0.98 -9.60
C GLU A 215 18.11 -0.36 -9.41
N ALA A 216 17.39 -1.44 -9.07
CA ALA A 216 17.97 -2.75 -8.93
C ALA A 216 18.58 -3.24 -10.26
N ALA A 217 17.83 -3.13 -11.36
CA ALA A 217 18.29 -3.54 -12.67
C ALA A 217 19.54 -2.74 -13.13
N GLN A 218 19.58 -1.43 -12.88
CA GLN A 218 20.73 -0.58 -13.25
C GLN A 218 21.94 -0.84 -12.38
N ARG A 219 21.77 -0.96 -11.06
CA ARG A 219 22.87 -1.17 -10.13
C ARG A 219 23.59 -2.49 -10.38
N ASP A 220 22.83 -3.55 -10.64
CA ASP A 220 23.35 -4.91 -10.72
C ASP A 220 23.44 -5.43 -12.16
N GLY A 221 23.10 -4.61 -13.17
CA GLY A 221 23.16 -4.95 -14.60
C GLY A 221 22.21 -6.09 -14.98
N LEU A 222 21.01 -6.15 -14.36
CA LEU A 222 20.12 -7.29 -14.48
C LEU A 222 19.35 -7.28 -15.80
N GLY A 223 19.43 -8.40 -16.53
CA GLY A 223 18.48 -8.70 -17.59
C GLY A 223 17.12 -9.13 -17.04
N LEU A 224 16.11 -9.24 -17.91
CA LEU A 224 14.73 -9.49 -17.52
C LEU A 224 14.57 -10.76 -16.65
N ASN A 225 15.21 -11.85 -17.01
CA ASN A 225 15.14 -13.11 -16.23
C ASN A 225 15.83 -13.00 -14.86
N ALA A 226 16.94 -12.27 -14.78
CA ALA A 226 17.66 -12.06 -13.52
C ALA A 226 16.93 -11.09 -12.58
N LEU A 227 16.08 -10.22 -13.12
CA LEU A 227 15.24 -9.33 -12.30
C LEU A 227 14.06 -10.07 -11.65
N LEU A 228 13.69 -11.24 -12.17
CA LEU A 228 12.62 -12.11 -11.64
C LEU A 228 13.11 -13.06 -10.53
N GLU A 229 14.42 -13.21 -10.33
CA GLU A 229 15.04 -14.02 -9.26
C GLU A 229 15.30 -13.20 -8.00
#